data_ea47aebc1e960cb4414c8c9fbe6c9495
#
_entry.id   ea47aebc1e960cb4414c8c9fbe6c9495
#
_cell.length_a   1.000
_cell.length_b   1.000
_cell.length_c   1.000
_cell.angle_alpha   90.00
_cell.angle_beta   90.00
_cell.angle_gamma   90.00
#
_symmetry.space_group_name_H-M   'P 1'
#
loop_
_entity.id
_entity.type
_entity.pdbx_description
1 polymer ?
#
loop_
_entity_poly.entity_id
_entity_poly.type
_entity_poly.pdbx_seq_one_letter_code
_entity_poly.pdbx_strand_id
1 'polypeptide(L)'
;RYYLRAPTMLVRTKQPHTIERIALQGGYWFSEHVAADHPGKEIIFYKNVRECFDALLKGDADAVYANVYVTNYLLTERRYESLAATSMSKYTSEICFGISKCADPRLLSILDKCIQYTAPERMDELVLKNTTKPRQITLLDFVAQHLIEVGCGMLAVFGVILLLLVYNLAIKTRSNHRI
;
A
#
# COMPACT_ATOMS: atom_id res chain seq x y z
N ARG A 1 -9.88 27.33 -7.05
CA ARG A 1 -8.82 26.64 -7.81
C ARG A 1 -8.51 25.30 -7.20
N TYR A 2 -8.05 24.35 -8.00
CA TYR A 2 -7.62 23.06 -7.50
C TYR A 2 -6.20 23.16 -6.91
N TYR A 3 -5.99 22.39 -5.84
CA TYR A 3 -4.70 22.29 -5.19
C TYR A 3 -3.80 21.23 -5.85
N LEU A 4 -4.41 20.12 -6.28
CA LEU A 4 -3.73 18.99 -6.86
C LEU A 4 -4.63 18.24 -7.83
N ARG A 5 -4.08 17.76 -8.94
CA ARG A 5 -4.76 16.82 -9.84
C ARG A 5 -4.42 15.39 -9.44
N ALA A 6 -5.44 14.56 -9.35
CA ALA A 6 -5.31 13.17 -8.98
C ALA A 6 -5.95 12.28 -10.05
N PRO A 7 -5.16 11.66 -10.93
CA PRO A 7 -5.68 10.67 -11.86
C PRO A 7 -6.22 9.47 -11.09
N THR A 8 -7.17 8.78 -11.70
CA THR A 8 -7.71 7.53 -11.18
C THR A 8 -6.88 6.36 -11.72
N MET A 9 -6.69 5.35 -10.90
CA MET A 9 -6.04 4.11 -11.26
C MET A 9 -7.05 2.96 -11.31
N LEU A 10 -6.89 2.10 -12.30
CA LEU A 10 -7.52 0.80 -12.37
C LEU A 10 -6.63 -0.20 -11.65
N VAL A 11 -7.14 -0.79 -10.59
CA VAL A 11 -6.45 -1.82 -9.79
C VAL A 11 -7.10 -3.17 -10.04
N ARG A 12 -6.29 -4.20 -10.25
CA ARG A 12 -6.71 -5.59 -10.45
C ARG A 12 -5.64 -6.55 -9.94
N THR A 13 -5.96 -7.82 -9.88
CA THR A 13 -4.96 -8.86 -9.61
C THR A 13 -3.94 -8.95 -10.74
N LYS A 14 -2.71 -9.37 -10.44
CA LYS A 14 -1.65 -9.56 -11.45
C LYS A 14 -1.98 -10.65 -12.47
N GLN A 15 -2.87 -11.58 -12.11
CA GLN A 15 -3.33 -12.61 -13.04
C GLN A 15 -4.36 -12.02 -14.01
N PRO A 16 -4.19 -12.20 -15.33
CA PRO A 16 -5.13 -11.70 -16.31
C PRO A 16 -6.45 -12.50 -16.24
N HIS A 17 -7.55 -11.81 -16.01
CA HIS A 17 -8.90 -12.34 -16.11
C HIS A 17 -9.85 -11.26 -16.64
N THR A 18 -10.99 -11.70 -17.12
CA THR A 18 -12.03 -10.78 -17.62
C THR A 18 -12.63 -10.01 -16.47
N ILE A 19 -12.78 -8.70 -16.63
CA ILE A 19 -13.42 -7.83 -15.64
C ILE A 19 -14.93 -7.92 -15.85
N GLU A 20 -15.63 -8.52 -14.90
CA GLU A 20 -17.10 -8.58 -14.87
C GLU A 20 -17.67 -7.78 -13.72
N ARG A 21 -16.98 -7.74 -12.58
CA ARG A 21 -17.39 -7.07 -11.35
C ARG A 21 -16.42 -5.95 -11.01
N ILE A 22 -16.95 -4.74 -10.85
CA ILE A 22 -16.15 -3.54 -10.55
C ILE A 22 -16.54 -3.04 -9.16
N ALA A 23 -15.57 -2.98 -8.25
CA ALA A 23 -15.75 -2.39 -6.92
C ALA A 23 -15.45 -0.89 -6.94
N LEU A 24 -16.35 -0.10 -6.40
CA LEU A 24 -16.24 1.35 -6.30
C LEU A 24 -16.54 1.82 -4.88
N GLN A 25 -15.89 2.91 -4.49
CA GLN A 25 -16.28 3.58 -3.25
C GLN A 25 -17.59 4.34 -3.46
N GLY A 26 -18.58 4.09 -2.61
CA GLY A 26 -19.86 4.81 -2.63
C GLY A 26 -19.68 6.30 -2.32
N GLY A 27 -20.46 7.14 -3.02
CA GLY A 27 -20.43 8.58 -2.83
C GLY A 27 -19.20 9.31 -3.41
N TYR A 28 -18.33 8.62 -4.13
CA TYR A 28 -17.22 9.25 -4.80
C TYR A 28 -17.68 9.78 -6.19
N TRP A 29 -17.27 10.98 -6.55
CA TRP A 29 -17.79 11.71 -7.71
C TRP A 29 -17.63 10.96 -9.06
N PHE A 30 -16.54 10.21 -9.24
CA PHE A 30 -16.31 9.47 -10.50
C PHE A 30 -17.02 8.11 -10.54
N SER A 31 -17.54 7.62 -9.41
CA SER A 31 -18.14 6.28 -9.35
C SER A 31 -19.34 6.14 -10.28
N GLU A 32 -20.19 7.17 -10.38
CA GLU A 32 -21.31 7.20 -11.31
C GLU A 32 -20.86 7.21 -12.77
N HIS A 33 -19.77 7.94 -13.07
CA HIS A 33 -19.20 8.00 -14.42
C HIS A 33 -18.60 6.64 -14.84
N VAL A 34 -17.89 5.98 -13.92
CA VAL A 34 -17.35 4.63 -14.17
C VAL A 34 -18.49 3.65 -14.42
N ALA A 35 -19.56 3.69 -13.63
CA ALA A 35 -20.71 2.84 -13.81
C ALA A 35 -21.38 3.07 -15.18
N ALA A 36 -21.53 4.32 -15.62
CA ALA A 36 -22.09 4.65 -16.91
C ALA A 36 -21.20 4.22 -18.09
N ASP A 37 -19.88 4.24 -17.91
CA ASP A 37 -18.91 3.85 -18.95
C ASP A 37 -18.77 2.32 -19.11
N HIS A 38 -19.25 1.55 -18.16
CA HIS A 38 -19.20 0.08 -18.17
C HIS A 38 -20.60 -0.56 -18.15
N PRO A 39 -21.44 -0.29 -19.15
CA PRO A 39 -22.75 -0.92 -19.25
C PRO A 39 -22.60 -2.45 -19.37
N GLY A 40 -23.35 -3.18 -18.55
CA GLY A 40 -23.31 -4.65 -18.55
C GLY A 40 -22.26 -5.26 -17.60
N LYS A 41 -21.51 -4.45 -16.86
CA LYS A 41 -20.68 -4.91 -15.74
C LYS A 41 -21.43 -4.74 -14.41
N GLU A 42 -21.20 -5.65 -13.49
CA GLU A 42 -21.74 -5.54 -12.14
C GLU A 42 -20.93 -4.49 -11.35
N ILE A 43 -21.61 -3.47 -10.85
CA ILE A 43 -20.99 -2.42 -10.03
C ILE A 43 -21.34 -2.67 -8.57
N ILE A 44 -20.30 -2.86 -7.75
CA ILE A 44 -20.44 -3.13 -6.31
C ILE A 44 -19.90 -1.94 -5.53
N PHE A 45 -20.72 -1.31 -4.72
CA PHE A 45 -20.34 -0.17 -3.91
C PHE A 45 -19.92 -0.59 -2.51
N TYR A 46 -18.72 -0.12 -2.10
CA TYR A 46 -18.17 -0.32 -0.77
C TYR A 46 -18.06 1.00 -0.01
N LYS A 47 -17.94 0.95 1.29
CA LYS A 47 -17.89 2.12 2.16
C LYS A 47 -16.60 2.93 1.97
N ASN A 48 -15.49 2.26 1.70
CA ASN A 48 -14.18 2.91 1.52
C ASN A 48 -13.32 2.11 0.52
N VAL A 49 -12.23 2.75 0.05
CA VAL A 49 -11.31 2.16 -0.94
C VAL A 49 -10.64 0.88 -0.42
N ARG A 50 -10.36 0.81 0.88
CA ARG A 50 -9.71 -0.37 1.49
C ARG A 50 -10.60 -1.62 1.37
N GLU A 51 -11.89 -1.47 1.60
CA GLU A 51 -12.86 -2.56 1.40
C GLU A 51 -12.94 -3.00 -0.07
N CYS A 52 -12.82 -2.05 -1.02
CA CYS A 52 -12.73 -2.39 -2.45
C CYS A 52 -11.49 -3.24 -2.76
N PHE A 53 -10.33 -2.91 -2.18
CA PHE A 53 -9.10 -3.68 -2.34
C PHE A 53 -9.20 -5.06 -1.68
N ASP A 54 -9.84 -5.14 -0.52
CA ASP A 54 -10.07 -6.40 0.18
C ASP A 54 -11.01 -7.31 -0.63
N ALA A 55 -12.00 -6.73 -1.33
CA ALA A 55 -12.88 -7.46 -2.24
C ALA A 55 -12.12 -8.06 -3.44
N LEU A 56 -11.11 -7.35 -3.99
CA LEU A 56 -10.21 -7.92 -5.00
C LEU A 56 -9.45 -9.15 -4.48
N LEU A 57 -8.92 -9.08 -3.25
CA LEU A 57 -8.17 -10.20 -2.67
C LEU A 57 -9.06 -11.41 -2.40
N LYS A 58 -10.33 -11.18 -2.03
CA LYS A 58 -11.30 -12.26 -1.80
C LYS A 58 -11.89 -12.84 -3.08
N GLY A 59 -11.71 -12.17 -4.21
CA GLY A 59 -12.33 -12.54 -5.47
C GLY A 59 -13.81 -12.12 -5.58
N ASP A 60 -14.26 -11.20 -4.72
CA ASP A 60 -15.63 -10.64 -4.78
C ASP A 60 -15.75 -9.59 -5.88
N ALA A 61 -14.62 -9.00 -6.33
CA ALA A 61 -14.53 -8.06 -7.44
C ALA A 61 -13.31 -8.37 -8.31
N ASP A 62 -13.34 -7.94 -9.58
CA ASP A 62 -12.30 -8.19 -10.56
C ASP A 62 -11.45 -6.94 -10.81
N ALA A 63 -12.03 -5.75 -10.54
CA ALA A 63 -11.35 -4.47 -10.70
C ALA A 63 -11.84 -3.44 -9.67
N VAL A 64 -10.97 -2.50 -9.35
CA VAL A 64 -11.27 -1.32 -8.52
C VAL A 64 -10.78 -0.07 -9.24
N TYR A 65 -11.59 0.97 -9.23
CA TYR A 65 -11.15 2.31 -9.60
C TYR A 65 -10.94 3.13 -8.33
N ALA A 66 -9.76 3.67 -8.17
CA ALA A 66 -9.40 4.46 -7.00
C ALA A 66 -8.44 5.61 -7.35
N ASN A 67 -8.38 6.62 -6.49
CA ASN A 67 -7.45 7.73 -6.61
C ASN A 67 -6.01 7.26 -6.55
N VAL A 68 -5.12 7.81 -7.39
CA VAL A 68 -3.71 7.44 -7.50
C VAL A 68 -2.97 7.48 -6.16
N TYR A 69 -3.21 8.48 -5.34
CA TYR A 69 -2.48 8.64 -4.07
C TYR A 69 -2.87 7.57 -3.05
N VAL A 70 -4.17 7.28 -2.94
CA VAL A 70 -4.67 6.21 -2.07
C VAL A 70 -4.23 4.85 -2.58
N THR A 71 -4.27 4.63 -3.89
CA THR A 71 -3.82 3.40 -4.53
C THR A 71 -2.34 3.14 -4.25
N ASN A 72 -1.48 4.12 -4.52
CA ASN A 72 -0.04 3.99 -4.28
C ASN A 72 0.25 3.72 -2.79
N TYR A 73 -0.44 4.40 -1.88
CA TYR A 73 -0.30 4.16 -0.45
C TYR A 73 -0.69 2.71 -0.07
N LEU A 74 -1.85 2.22 -0.54
CA LEU A 74 -2.31 0.87 -0.22
C LEU A 74 -1.41 -0.21 -0.83
N LEU A 75 -0.91 -0.02 -2.04
CA LEU A 75 0.00 -0.97 -2.69
C LEU A 75 1.37 -1.08 -1.99
N THR A 76 1.72 -0.20 -1.05
CA THR A 76 2.89 -0.39 -0.19
C THR A 76 2.67 -1.45 0.89
N GLU A 77 1.42 -1.79 1.18
CA GLU A 77 1.10 -2.82 2.16
C GLU A 77 1.31 -4.22 1.55
N ARG A 78 2.02 -5.09 2.28
CA ARG A 78 2.37 -6.46 1.83
C ARG A 78 1.14 -7.27 1.41
N ARG A 79 0.01 -7.10 2.08
CA ARG A 79 -1.22 -7.83 1.79
C ARG A 79 -1.77 -7.58 0.38
N TYR A 80 -1.41 -6.44 -0.25
CA TYR A 80 -1.83 -6.08 -1.59
C TYR A 80 -0.75 -6.33 -2.66
N GLU A 81 0.30 -7.08 -2.35
CA GLU A 81 1.42 -7.36 -3.27
C GLU A 81 0.99 -8.11 -4.54
N SER A 82 -0.11 -8.87 -4.47
CA SER A 82 -0.69 -9.56 -5.63
C SER A 82 -1.47 -8.65 -6.58
N LEU A 83 -1.70 -7.39 -6.19
CA LEU A 83 -2.43 -6.42 -6.99
C LEU A 83 -1.48 -5.61 -7.89
N ALA A 84 -2.02 -5.15 -9.01
CA ALA A 84 -1.35 -4.26 -9.95
C ALA A 84 -2.28 -3.10 -10.29
N ALA A 85 -1.71 -1.91 -10.48
CA ALA A 85 -2.45 -0.71 -10.83
C ALA A 85 -1.98 -0.15 -12.17
N THR A 86 -2.93 0.32 -12.96
CA THR A 86 -2.70 1.01 -14.23
C THR A 86 -3.34 2.39 -14.18
N SER A 87 -2.60 3.42 -14.57
CA SER A 87 -3.13 4.79 -14.60
C SER A 87 -4.20 4.95 -15.68
N MET A 88 -5.30 5.60 -15.32
CA MET A 88 -6.42 5.91 -16.21
C MET A 88 -6.60 7.42 -16.28
N SER A 89 -6.22 8.02 -17.40
CA SER A 89 -6.34 9.47 -17.59
C SER A 89 -7.78 9.96 -17.75
N LYS A 90 -8.72 9.06 -18.06
CA LYS A 90 -10.13 9.41 -18.32
C LYS A 90 -10.82 10.04 -17.09
N TYR A 91 -10.47 9.56 -15.89
CA TYR A 91 -11.07 10.05 -14.65
C TYR A 91 -10.00 10.74 -13.82
N THR A 92 -9.93 12.06 -13.91
CA THR A 92 -8.99 12.85 -13.11
C THR A 92 -9.77 13.73 -12.17
N SER A 93 -9.52 13.61 -10.87
CA SER A 93 -10.12 14.47 -9.86
C SER A 93 -9.26 15.68 -9.58
N GLU A 94 -9.90 16.79 -9.27
CA GLU A 94 -9.26 18.00 -8.78
C GLU A 94 -9.50 18.08 -7.26
N ILE A 95 -8.41 18.11 -6.50
CA ILE A 95 -8.46 18.25 -5.04
C ILE A 95 -8.46 19.73 -4.72
N CYS A 96 -9.51 20.21 -4.07
CA CYS A 96 -9.73 21.62 -3.76
C CYS A 96 -9.90 21.81 -2.24
N PHE A 97 -9.56 22.99 -1.77
CA PHE A 97 -9.95 23.42 -0.42
C PHE A 97 -11.39 23.91 -0.43
N GLY A 98 -12.20 23.42 0.48
CA GLY A 98 -13.53 23.93 0.78
C GLY A 98 -13.48 24.88 1.96
N ILE A 99 -14.13 26.04 1.84
CA ILE A 99 -14.28 27.01 2.90
C ILE A 99 -15.76 27.11 3.28
N SER A 100 -16.04 27.16 4.57
CA SER A 100 -17.40 27.38 5.08
C SER A 100 -17.98 28.68 4.53
N LYS A 101 -19.28 28.67 4.19
CA LYS A 101 -19.98 29.87 3.73
C LYS A 101 -20.00 31.01 4.79
N CYS A 102 -19.80 30.66 6.08
CA CYS A 102 -19.75 31.60 7.18
C CYS A 102 -18.34 32.15 7.45
N ALA A 103 -17.31 31.67 6.73
CA ALA A 103 -15.94 32.14 6.89
C ALA A 103 -15.73 33.49 6.18
N ASP A 104 -14.73 34.25 6.63
CA ASP A 104 -14.35 35.53 6.00
C ASP A 104 -13.97 35.27 4.51
N PRO A 105 -14.62 35.98 3.54
CA PRO A 105 -14.32 35.83 2.11
C PRO A 105 -12.84 36.07 1.77
N ARG A 106 -12.12 36.87 2.57
CA ARG A 106 -10.69 37.14 2.39
C ARG A 106 -9.85 35.88 2.53
N LEU A 107 -10.30 34.89 3.33
CA LEU A 107 -9.60 33.61 3.51
C LEU A 107 -9.50 32.84 2.18
N LEU A 108 -10.54 32.87 1.35
CA LEU A 108 -10.51 32.25 0.02
C LEU A 108 -9.45 32.87 -0.87
N SER A 109 -9.36 34.20 -0.87
CA SER A 109 -8.36 34.93 -1.66
C SER A 109 -6.93 34.64 -1.20
N ILE A 110 -6.73 34.53 0.12
CA ILE A 110 -5.42 34.20 0.71
C ILE A 110 -5.02 32.78 0.30
N LEU A 111 -5.89 31.79 0.46
CA LEU A 111 -5.61 30.40 0.08
C LEU A 111 -5.34 30.25 -1.42
N ASP A 112 -6.12 30.95 -2.25
CA ASP A 112 -5.92 30.95 -3.69
C ASP A 112 -4.53 31.50 -4.09
N LYS A 113 -4.10 32.57 -3.43
CA LYS A 113 -2.76 33.12 -3.62
C LYS A 113 -1.69 32.14 -3.13
N CYS A 114 -1.85 31.55 -1.96
CA CYS A 114 -0.91 30.56 -1.45
C CYS A 114 -0.73 29.38 -2.42
N ILE A 115 -1.82 28.88 -2.99
CA ILE A 115 -1.78 27.80 -3.99
C ILE A 115 -1.03 28.25 -5.25
N GLN A 116 -1.27 29.48 -5.73
CA GLN A 116 -0.60 30.03 -6.91
C GLN A 116 0.90 30.21 -6.75
N TYR A 117 1.32 30.62 -5.54
CA TYR A 117 2.73 30.87 -5.23
C TYR A 117 3.48 29.59 -4.79
N THR A 118 2.76 28.48 -4.57
CA THR A 118 3.42 27.21 -4.29
C THR A 118 3.92 26.60 -5.61
N ALA A 119 5.24 26.44 -5.73
CA ALA A 119 5.85 25.84 -6.90
C ALA A 119 5.33 24.41 -7.10
N PRO A 120 4.99 24.00 -8.35
CA PRO A 120 4.51 22.63 -8.63
C PRO A 120 5.46 21.55 -8.12
N GLU A 121 6.77 21.76 -8.25
CA GLU A 121 7.82 20.82 -7.79
C GLU A 121 7.74 20.58 -6.28
N ARG A 122 7.40 21.63 -5.52
CA ARG A 122 7.23 21.52 -4.06
C ARG A 122 6.01 20.69 -3.70
N MET A 123 4.96 20.80 -4.51
CA MET A 123 3.75 20.01 -4.35
C MET A 123 4.02 18.54 -4.60
N ASP A 124 4.72 18.23 -5.70
CA ASP A 124 5.08 16.86 -6.07
C ASP A 124 6.00 16.23 -5.02
N GLU A 125 6.96 16.99 -4.47
CA GLU A 125 7.83 16.54 -3.35
C GLU A 125 7.00 16.18 -2.11
N LEU A 126 6.06 17.03 -1.72
CA LEU A 126 5.21 16.78 -0.55
C LEU A 126 4.29 15.57 -0.74
N VAL A 127 3.74 15.42 -1.94
CA VAL A 127 2.93 14.26 -2.30
C VAL A 127 3.78 13.00 -2.25
N LEU A 128 4.93 12.97 -2.90
CA LEU A 128 5.84 11.84 -2.92
C LEU A 128 6.25 11.44 -1.50
N LYS A 129 6.66 12.40 -0.68
CA LYS A 129 7.04 12.17 0.72
C LYS A 129 5.93 11.55 1.57
N ASN A 130 4.67 11.91 1.31
CA ASN A 130 3.54 11.45 2.13
C ASN A 130 2.82 10.21 1.55
N THR A 131 2.95 9.94 0.26
CA THR A 131 2.33 8.77 -0.38
C THR A 131 3.27 7.57 -0.49
N THR A 132 4.59 7.80 -0.51
CA THR A 132 5.60 6.74 -0.45
C THR A 132 6.05 6.54 0.99
N LYS A 133 5.35 5.71 1.75
CA LYS A 133 5.95 5.19 2.98
C LYS A 133 7.09 4.26 2.59
N PRO A 134 8.31 4.45 3.12
CA PRO A 134 9.33 3.43 2.98
C PRO A 134 8.76 2.13 3.57
N ARG A 135 8.81 1.07 2.79
CA ARG A 135 8.39 -0.27 3.24
C ARG A 135 9.18 -0.58 4.52
N GLN A 136 8.50 -0.56 5.66
CA GLN A 136 9.13 -0.97 6.90
C GLN A 136 9.34 -2.48 6.81
N ILE A 137 10.60 -2.87 6.58
CA ILE A 137 10.99 -4.28 6.61
C ILE A 137 10.92 -4.70 8.07
N THR A 138 9.94 -5.52 8.40
CA THR A 138 9.86 -6.13 9.74
C THR A 138 10.89 -7.26 9.85
N LEU A 139 11.28 -7.59 11.09
CA LEU A 139 12.17 -8.75 11.33
C LEU A 139 11.61 -10.04 10.70
N LEU A 140 10.28 -10.21 10.72
CA LEU A 140 9.61 -11.33 10.05
C LEU A 140 9.79 -11.32 8.53
N ASP A 141 9.72 -10.14 7.89
CA ASP A 141 9.96 -10.00 6.46
C ASP A 141 11.40 -10.33 6.09
N PHE A 142 12.36 -9.87 6.92
CA PHE A 142 13.77 -10.20 6.75
C PHE A 142 14.02 -11.71 6.86
N VAL A 143 13.50 -12.35 7.92
CA VAL A 143 13.62 -13.81 8.11
C VAL A 143 12.95 -14.57 6.96
N ALA A 144 11.77 -14.16 6.50
CA ALA A 144 11.08 -14.81 5.39
C ALA A 144 11.84 -14.69 4.06
N GLN A 145 12.49 -13.55 3.82
CA GLN A 145 13.27 -13.31 2.62
C GLN A 145 14.61 -14.05 2.62
N HIS A 146 15.22 -14.23 3.80
CA HIS A 146 16.51 -14.89 4.01
C HIS A 146 16.40 -16.20 4.80
N LEU A 147 15.32 -16.95 4.58
CA LEU A 147 14.99 -18.14 5.35
C LEU A 147 16.14 -19.17 5.36
N ILE A 148 16.81 -19.37 4.22
CA ILE A 148 17.92 -20.33 4.08
C ILE A 148 19.15 -19.82 4.85
N GLU A 149 19.51 -18.55 4.70
CA GLU A 149 20.68 -17.95 5.36
C GLU A 149 20.52 -17.93 6.88
N VAL A 150 19.35 -17.53 7.36
CA VAL A 150 19.02 -17.53 8.80
C VAL A 150 18.99 -18.96 9.34
N GLY A 151 18.43 -19.91 8.60
CA GLY A 151 18.41 -21.32 8.96
C GLY A 151 19.82 -21.92 9.07
N CYS A 152 20.68 -21.65 8.09
CA CYS A 152 22.10 -22.10 8.13
C CYS A 152 22.87 -21.47 9.31
N GLY A 153 22.63 -20.17 9.58
CA GLY A 153 23.22 -19.48 10.71
C GLY A 153 22.81 -20.10 12.06
N MET A 154 21.54 -20.42 12.25
CA MET A 154 21.03 -21.07 13.45
C MET A 154 21.63 -22.48 13.63
N LEU A 155 21.74 -23.26 12.54
CA LEU A 155 22.35 -24.59 12.58
C LEU A 155 23.84 -24.53 12.96
N ALA A 156 24.57 -23.54 12.44
CA ALA A 156 25.99 -23.33 12.81
C ALA A 156 26.14 -23.00 14.29
N VAL A 157 25.34 -22.09 14.82
CA VAL A 157 25.36 -21.74 16.25
C VAL A 157 25.01 -22.95 17.11
N PHE A 158 23.99 -23.72 16.76
CA PHE A 158 23.60 -24.93 17.46
C PHE A 158 24.72 -25.97 17.44
N GLY A 159 25.40 -26.13 16.30
CA GLY A 159 26.55 -27.02 16.16
C GLY A 159 27.72 -26.64 17.10
N VAL A 160 28.04 -25.35 17.21
CA VAL A 160 29.07 -24.84 18.12
C VAL A 160 28.68 -25.11 19.58
N ILE A 161 27.44 -24.89 19.97
CA ILE A 161 26.94 -25.16 21.33
C ILE A 161 27.08 -26.65 21.65
N LEU A 162 26.70 -27.53 20.73
CA LEU A 162 26.83 -29.00 20.89
C LEU A 162 28.29 -29.42 21.06
N LEU A 163 29.20 -28.89 20.25
CA LEU A 163 30.64 -29.15 20.38
C LEU A 163 31.20 -28.73 21.75
N LEU A 164 30.78 -27.53 22.22
CA LEU A 164 31.18 -27.05 23.55
C LEU A 164 30.64 -27.95 24.69
N LEU A 165 29.42 -28.43 24.58
CA LEU A 165 28.84 -29.36 25.55
C LEU A 165 29.57 -30.69 25.57
N VAL A 166 29.86 -31.28 24.40
CA VAL A 166 30.62 -32.53 24.29
C VAL A 166 32.05 -32.37 24.86
N TYR A 167 32.69 -31.23 24.53
CA TYR A 167 34.03 -30.92 25.07
C TYR A 167 34.02 -30.80 26.60
N ASN A 168 33.06 -30.09 27.17
CA ASN A 168 32.90 -29.98 28.62
C ASN A 168 32.62 -31.33 29.29
N LEU A 169 31.77 -32.17 28.70
CA LEU A 169 31.51 -33.53 29.20
C LEU A 169 32.76 -34.41 29.14
N ALA A 170 33.55 -34.33 28.06
CA ALA A 170 34.78 -35.08 27.90
C ALA A 170 35.84 -34.68 28.95
N ILE A 171 35.96 -33.40 29.30
CA ILE A 171 36.83 -32.92 30.35
C ILE A 171 36.37 -33.45 31.72
N LYS A 172 35.06 -33.37 31.98
CA LYS A 172 34.47 -33.80 33.26
C LYS A 172 34.66 -35.33 33.50
N THR A 173 34.48 -36.14 32.44
CA THR A 173 34.74 -37.59 32.50
C THR A 173 36.21 -37.92 32.71
N ARG A 174 37.12 -37.20 32.05
CA ARG A 174 38.57 -37.37 32.27
C ARG A 174 39.02 -36.98 33.69
N SER A 175 38.38 -35.95 34.26
CA SER A 175 38.67 -35.55 35.66
C SER A 175 38.17 -36.57 36.67
N ASN A 176 37.03 -37.20 36.45
CA ASN A 176 36.50 -38.24 37.36
C ASN A 176 37.20 -39.57 37.29
N HIS A 177 37.97 -39.85 36.22
CA HIS A 177 38.79 -41.08 36.13
C HIS A 177 40.21 -40.96 36.77
N ARG A 178 40.53 -39.78 37.33
CA ARG A 178 41.83 -39.55 37.99
C ARG A 178 41.75 -39.52 39.50
N ILE A 179 40.66 -39.93 40.11
CA ILE A 179 40.43 -40.19 41.50
C ILE A 179 40.30 -41.74 41.66
#